data_76b2493cf34f8c553e987f74a638b3e2
#
_entry.id   76b2493cf34f8c553e987f74a638b3e2
#
_cell.length_a   1.000
_cell.length_b   1.000
_cell.length_c   1.000
_cell.angle_alpha   90.00
_cell.angle_beta   90.00
_cell.angle_gamma   90.00
#
_symmetry.space_group_name_H-M   'P 1'
#
loop_
_entity.id
_entity.type
_entity.pdbx_description
1 polymer ?
#
loop_
_entity_poly.entity_id
_entity_poly.type
_entity_poly.pdbx_seq_one_letter_code
_entity_poly.pdbx_strand_id
1 'polypeptide(L)'
;MQKNTPSRNTIRLTRRGRLALIVAGAVVAGTAVAVPLLTVEGSHRATAPATLVIPEGWRAAQVYDAVDKALHLAPGTTRRSLPQAGLKLPNDAGGNPEGYLFPATYPLDARTTPRSLLSAMVETADRRFNGAPVAAGARRTALNVYQAVTVASIVQAEAATKDDMGKVARVVFNRLARGMPLQMDSTLNYALNRSTLRTTEKDTRLDSPYNSYRRMGLPPTPIDNPGEEAMRAALDPPAGNWLYFVTVRPGDTRFTASLEEHERNVAEFNRNQQRGGPTAR
;
A
#
# COMPACT_ATOMS: atom_id res chain seq x y z
N MET A 1 44.58 -14.76 -37.60
CA MET A 1 44.99 -14.87 -36.18
C MET A 1 45.27 -13.48 -35.65
N GLN A 2 44.30 -12.82 -35.04
CA GLN A 2 44.52 -11.55 -34.35
C GLN A 2 44.23 -11.76 -32.86
N LYS A 3 45.23 -11.50 -32.04
CA LYS A 3 45.18 -11.64 -30.58
C LYS A 3 44.59 -10.35 -30.01
N ASN A 4 43.41 -10.44 -29.36
CA ASN A 4 42.83 -9.36 -28.55
C ASN A 4 43.48 -9.36 -27.17
N THR A 5 44.17 -8.27 -26.85
CA THR A 5 44.72 -7.97 -25.53
C THR A 5 43.68 -7.18 -24.72
N PRO A 6 43.33 -7.52 -23.47
CA PRO A 6 42.38 -6.73 -22.69
C PRO A 6 43.05 -5.47 -22.13
N SER A 7 42.38 -4.33 -22.29
CA SER A 7 42.79 -3.03 -21.78
C SER A 7 42.67 -2.97 -20.25
N ARG A 8 43.76 -2.62 -19.58
CA ARG A 8 43.80 -2.33 -18.14
C ARG A 8 43.24 -0.95 -17.87
N ASN A 9 42.10 -0.89 -17.19
CA ASN A 9 41.56 0.34 -16.63
C ASN A 9 42.42 0.80 -15.46
N THR A 10 43.23 1.82 -15.67
CA THR A 10 43.94 2.52 -14.59
C THR A 10 43.08 3.65 -14.03
N ILE A 11 42.65 3.50 -12.77
CA ILE A 11 41.95 4.52 -12.01
C ILE A 11 42.91 5.67 -11.71
N ARG A 12 42.67 6.86 -12.28
CA ARG A 12 43.45 8.07 -11.99
C ARG A 12 42.82 8.80 -10.79
N LEU A 13 43.52 8.78 -9.66
CA LEU A 13 43.16 9.55 -8.47
C LEU A 13 43.38 11.05 -8.68
N THR A 14 42.42 11.86 -8.27
CA THR A 14 42.47 13.32 -8.32
C THR A 14 43.49 13.91 -7.31
N ARG A 15 44.00 15.14 -7.54
CA ARG A 15 44.98 15.82 -6.67
C ARG A 15 44.59 15.85 -5.18
N ARG A 16 43.32 15.87 -4.84
CA ARG A 16 42.81 15.81 -3.45
C ARG A 16 42.93 14.43 -2.82
N GLY A 17 42.82 13.35 -3.58
CA GLY A 17 43.02 11.96 -3.09
C GLY A 17 44.50 11.62 -2.80
N ARG A 18 45.45 12.34 -3.43
CA ARG A 18 46.91 12.15 -3.19
C ARG A 18 47.39 12.83 -1.90
N LEU A 19 46.75 13.92 -1.47
CA LEU A 19 47.09 14.60 -0.20
C LEU A 19 46.63 13.82 1.04
N ALA A 20 45.57 13.06 0.95
CA ALA A 20 45.08 12.23 2.06
C ALA A 20 45.97 11.00 2.39
N LEU A 21 46.78 10.56 1.41
CA LEU A 21 47.70 9.39 1.57
C LEU A 21 49.08 9.78 2.11
N ILE A 22 49.46 11.08 2.08
CA ILE A 22 50.79 11.56 2.53
C ILE A 22 50.77 11.88 4.04
N VAL A 23 49.61 12.11 4.66
CA VAL A 23 49.51 12.43 6.11
C VAL A 23 49.52 11.16 7.00
N ALA A 24 49.37 9.97 6.42
CA ALA A 24 49.36 8.71 7.18
C ALA A 24 50.75 8.05 7.35
N GLY A 25 51.81 8.66 6.82
CA GLY A 25 53.15 8.02 6.73
C GLY A 25 54.30 8.64 7.54
N ALA A 26 54.07 9.61 8.41
CA ALA A 26 55.15 10.31 9.09
C ALA A 26 54.85 10.61 10.57
N VAL A 27 54.63 9.59 11.38
CA VAL A 27 54.84 9.66 12.85
C VAL A 27 55.19 8.28 13.37
N VAL A 28 56.45 7.88 13.24
CA VAL A 28 57.07 6.90 14.14
C VAL A 28 58.55 7.31 14.31
N ALA A 29 58.79 8.18 15.32
CA ALA A 29 60.06 8.17 16.08
C ALA A 29 59.92 9.09 17.29
N GLY A 30 59.78 8.52 18.45
CA GLY A 30 60.35 9.01 19.69
C GLY A 30 59.68 10.18 20.42
N THR A 31 58.84 9.87 21.40
CA THR A 31 58.97 10.32 22.82
C THR A 31 57.79 9.71 23.60
N ALA A 32 58.10 8.93 24.64
CA ALA A 32 57.12 8.42 25.57
C ALA A 32 56.53 9.58 26.41
N VAL A 33 55.41 10.09 26.02
CA VAL A 33 54.53 10.92 26.86
C VAL A 33 53.39 10.04 27.29
N ALA A 34 53.27 9.80 28.59
CA ALA A 34 52.13 9.12 29.18
C ALA A 34 50.88 9.96 28.92
N VAL A 35 50.13 9.57 27.90
CA VAL A 35 48.77 10.09 27.67
C VAL A 35 47.88 9.34 28.64
N PRO A 36 47.15 10.01 29.56
CA PRO A 36 46.14 9.31 30.37
C PRO A 36 45.14 8.67 29.41
N LEU A 37 44.91 7.37 29.55
CA LEU A 37 43.81 6.67 28.93
C LEU A 37 42.53 7.31 29.47
N LEU A 38 42.05 8.36 28.80
CA LEU A 38 40.64 8.71 28.87
C LEU A 38 39.89 7.55 28.21
N THR A 39 39.37 6.67 29.04
CA THR A 39 38.33 5.72 28.64
C THR A 39 37.21 6.56 28.04
N VAL A 40 37.19 6.63 26.72
CA VAL A 40 35.99 7.07 25.99
C VAL A 40 34.95 6.00 26.26
N GLU A 41 34.23 6.17 27.36
CA GLU A 41 33.00 5.44 27.62
C GLU A 41 32.10 5.57 26.41
N GLY A 42 31.72 4.40 25.93
CA GLY A 42 30.83 4.11 24.85
C GLY A 42 30.12 5.28 24.18
N SER A 43 30.55 5.64 22.99
CA SER A 43 29.63 6.24 22.04
C SER A 43 28.42 5.30 21.94
N HIS A 44 27.36 5.61 22.67
CA HIS A 44 26.04 5.07 22.36
C HIS A 44 25.80 5.42 20.88
N ARG A 45 26.08 4.47 19.99
CA ARG A 45 25.48 4.51 18.67
C ARG A 45 24.00 4.59 18.95
N ALA A 46 23.41 5.78 18.79
CA ALA A 46 21.98 5.94 18.78
C ALA A 46 21.48 4.99 17.70
N THR A 47 21.02 3.82 18.11
CA THR A 47 20.32 2.89 17.21
C THR A 47 19.17 3.68 16.65
N ALA A 48 19.10 3.80 15.33
CA ALA A 48 17.96 4.46 14.68
C ALA A 48 16.68 3.90 15.34
N PRO A 49 15.72 4.78 15.69
CA PRO A 49 14.51 4.33 16.36
C PRO A 49 13.85 3.24 15.51
N ALA A 50 13.51 2.13 16.16
CA ALA A 50 12.78 1.06 15.47
C ALA A 50 11.46 1.60 14.94
N THR A 51 11.06 1.20 13.74
CA THR A 51 9.83 1.66 13.10
C THR A 51 9.05 0.49 12.51
N LEU A 52 7.73 0.62 12.47
CA LEU A 52 6.82 -0.26 11.76
C LEU A 52 6.28 0.49 10.52
N VAL A 53 6.54 -0.03 9.34
CA VAL A 53 5.99 0.49 8.08
C VAL A 53 4.72 -0.29 7.74
N ILE A 54 3.63 0.41 7.54
CA ILE A 54 2.36 -0.13 7.03
C ILE A 54 2.16 0.38 5.61
N PRO A 55 2.28 -0.49 4.59
CA PRO A 55 2.02 -0.14 3.20
C PRO A 55 0.54 0.17 2.92
N GLU A 56 0.30 0.98 1.88
CA GLU A 56 -1.03 1.18 1.31
C GLU A 56 -1.62 -0.14 0.78
N GLY A 57 -2.93 -0.31 0.84
CA GLY A 57 -3.63 -1.50 0.36
C GLY A 57 -3.52 -2.72 1.27
N TRP A 58 -2.86 -2.63 2.42
CA TRP A 58 -2.87 -3.72 3.39
C TRP A 58 -4.22 -3.85 4.06
N ARG A 59 -4.68 -5.10 4.24
CA ARG A 59 -5.87 -5.42 5.04
C ARG A 59 -5.56 -5.36 6.52
N ALA A 60 -6.56 -5.11 7.33
CA ALA A 60 -6.43 -5.10 8.78
C ALA A 60 -5.74 -6.36 9.33
N ALA A 61 -6.04 -7.53 8.77
CA ALA A 61 -5.38 -8.79 9.16
C ALA A 61 -3.85 -8.74 8.98
N GLN A 62 -3.38 -8.20 7.85
CA GLN A 62 -1.94 -8.04 7.57
C GLN A 62 -1.28 -7.03 8.52
N VAL A 63 -2.02 -5.97 8.86
CA VAL A 63 -1.55 -4.98 9.85
C VAL A 63 -1.39 -5.64 11.23
N TYR A 64 -2.36 -6.45 11.68
CA TYR A 64 -2.25 -7.15 12.96
C TYR A 64 -1.06 -8.10 13.01
N ASP A 65 -0.82 -8.87 11.95
CA ASP A 65 0.31 -9.78 11.86
C ASP A 65 1.65 -9.02 11.89
N ALA A 66 1.71 -7.86 11.23
CA ALA A 66 2.89 -7.00 11.25
C ALA A 66 3.15 -6.39 12.63
N VAL A 67 2.09 -5.98 13.34
CA VAL A 67 2.21 -5.48 14.74
C VAL A 67 2.69 -6.59 15.66
N ASP A 68 2.10 -7.80 15.58
CA ASP A 68 2.55 -8.94 16.39
C ASP A 68 4.04 -9.23 16.15
N LYS A 69 4.47 -9.25 14.88
CA LYS A 69 5.86 -9.48 14.51
C LYS A 69 6.79 -8.37 15.01
N ALA A 70 6.41 -7.10 14.85
CA ALA A 70 7.22 -5.95 15.24
C ALA A 70 7.40 -5.85 16.77
N LEU A 71 6.40 -6.28 17.53
CA LEU A 71 6.41 -6.28 18.99
C LEU A 71 6.82 -7.63 19.60
N HIS A 72 7.27 -8.60 18.76
CA HIS A 72 7.67 -9.95 19.17
C HIS A 72 6.58 -10.69 19.98
N LEU A 73 5.33 -10.52 19.60
CA LEU A 73 4.17 -11.15 20.24
C LEU A 73 3.79 -12.48 19.55
N ALA A 74 3.07 -13.33 20.25
CA ALA A 74 2.50 -14.52 19.65
C ALA A 74 1.47 -14.15 18.56
N PRO A 75 1.43 -14.88 17.41
CA PRO A 75 0.50 -14.59 16.33
C PRO A 75 -0.96 -14.47 16.80
N GLY A 76 -1.67 -13.48 16.28
CA GLY A 76 -3.07 -13.19 16.60
C GLY A 76 -3.29 -12.44 17.93
N THR A 77 -2.23 -12.04 18.65
CA THR A 77 -2.33 -11.29 19.90
C THR A 77 -2.98 -9.93 19.67
N THR A 78 -2.51 -9.19 18.65
CA THR A 78 -3.08 -7.88 18.27
C THR A 78 -4.56 -8.01 17.91
N ARG A 79 -4.93 -9.00 17.11
CA ARG A 79 -6.33 -9.24 16.75
C ARG A 79 -7.21 -9.52 17.96
N ARG A 80 -6.75 -10.35 18.91
CA ARG A 80 -7.47 -10.63 20.15
C ARG A 80 -7.64 -9.43 21.06
N SER A 81 -6.76 -8.43 20.96
CA SER A 81 -6.82 -7.21 21.78
C SER A 81 -7.84 -6.18 21.28
N LEU A 82 -8.37 -6.32 20.07
CA LEU A 82 -9.28 -5.34 19.46
C LEU A 82 -10.49 -4.96 20.33
N PRO A 83 -11.23 -5.89 20.96
CA PRO A 83 -12.39 -5.53 21.77
C PRO A 83 -12.06 -4.58 22.92
N GLN A 84 -10.82 -4.65 23.45
CA GLN A 84 -10.35 -3.81 24.56
C GLN A 84 -9.55 -2.60 24.07
N ALA A 85 -9.26 -2.49 22.77
CA ALA A 85 -8.42 -1.42 22.23
C ALA A 85 -9.09 -0.04 22.33
N GLY A 86 -10.43 0.03 22.32
CA GLY A 86 -11.18 1.28 22.44
C GLY A 86 -10.88 2.25 21.30
N LEU A 87 -10.79 1.72 20.07
CA LEU A 87 -10.48 2.51 18.88
C LEU A 87 -11.60 3.49 18.58
N LYS A 88 -11.25 4.74 18.30
CA LYS A 88 -12.19 5.81 17.95
C LYS A 88 -12.56 5.74 16.46
N LEU A 89 -13.34 4.75 16.09
CA LEU A 89 -13.82 4.55 14.73
C LEU A 89 -15.13 5.30 14.49
N PRO A 90 -15.45 5.66 13.21
CA PRO A 90 -16.77 6.16 12.87
C PRO A 90 -17.85 5.12 13.17
N ASN A 91 -19.07 5.57 13.47
CA ASN A 91 -20.20 4.68 13.79
C ASN A 91 -20.47 3.66 12.69
N ASP A 92 -20.36 4.08 11.42
CA ASP A 92 -20.57 3.22 10.24
C ASP A 92 -19.61 2.03 10.18
N ALA A 93 -18.45 2.12 10.84
CA ALA A 93 -17.47 1.03 10.88
C ALA A 93 -17.92 -0.15 11.78
N GLY A 94 -18.90 0.04 12.66
CA GLY A 94 -19.39 -1.04 13.54
C GLY A 94 -18.31 -1.72 14.38
N GLY A 95 -17.21 -0.98 14.71
CA GLY A 95 -16.07 -1.51 15.45
C GLY A 95 -15.02 -2.22 14.58
N ASN A 96 -15.23 -2.32 13.26
CA ASN A 96 -14.24 -2.88 12.33
C ASN A 96 -13.26 -1.78 11.87
N PRO A 97 -11.96 -1.88 12.16
CA PRO A 97 -10.98 -0.85 11.76
C PRO A 97 -10.49 -0.99 10.32
N GLU A 98 -11.04 -1.89 9.49
CA GLU A 98 -10.69 -1.99 8.08
C GLU A 98 -10.91 -0.65 7.36
N GLY A 99 -9.89 -0.17 6.63
CA GLY A 99 -9.87 1.14 5.99
C GLY A 99 -9.39 2.29 6.88
N TYR A 100 -9.22 2.06 8.19
CA TYR A 100 -8.83 3.08 9.18
C TYR A 100 -7.50 2.81 9.88
N LEU A 101 -6.79 1.74 9.51
CA LEU A 101 -5.42 1.50 9.95
C LEU A 101 -4.45 2.17 8.96
N PHE A 102 -4.35 3.49 9.04
CA PHE A 102 -3.73 4.35 8.02
C PHE A 102 -2.30 3.89 7.65
N PRO A 103 -1.98 3.77 6.35
CA PRO A 103 -0.65 3.38 5.87
C PRO A 103 0.37 4.50 6.14
N ALA A 104 1.37 4.20 6.97
CA ALA A 104 2.43 5.12 7.34
C ALA A 104 3.58 4.39 8.02
N THR A 105 4.62 5.14 8.39
CA THR A 105 5.70 4.66 9.26
C THR A 105 5.43 5.08 10.70
N TYR A 106 5.34 4.10 11.61
CA TYR A 106 5.05 4.30 13.01
C TYR A 106 6.30 4.04 13.86
N PRO A 107 6.70 4.96 14.75
CA PRO A 107 7.83 4.74 15.65
C PRO A 107 7.50 3.66 16.68
N LEU A 108 8.51 2.87 17.02
CA LEU A 108 8.42 1.84 18.06
C LEU A 108 9.38 2.18 19.20
N ASP A 109 8.90 2.07 20.43
CA ASP A 109 9.69 2.20 21.63
C ASP A 109 9.37 1.08 22.64
N ALA A 110 10.04 1.08 23.79
CA ALA A 110 9.86 0.05 24.82
C ALA A 110 8.46 0.03 25.45
N ARG A 111 7.65 1.08 25.27
CA ARG A 111 6.28 1.20 25.80
C ARG A 111 5.22 0.97 24.74
N THR A 112 5.64 0.73 23.51
CA THR A 112 4.72 0.51 22.39
C THR A 112 3.93 -0.78 22.61
N THR A 113 2.62 -0.70 22.48
CA THR A 113 1.68 -1.82 22.61
C THR A 113 0.83 -1.95 21.34
N PRO A 114 0.20 -3.10 21.08
CA PRO A 114 -0.76 -3.23 19.98
C PRO A 114 -1.83 -2.14 20.00
N ARG A 115 -2.40 -1.90 21.19
CA ARG A 115 -3.41 -0.84 21.38
C ARG A 115 -2.91 0.53 20.99
N SER A 116 -1.71 0.93 21.45
CA SER A 116 -1.17 2.26 21.15
C SER A 116 -0.89 2.44 19.67
N LEU A 117 -0.38 1.40 18.98
CA LEU A 117 -0.15 1.43 17.54
C LEU A 117 -1.46 1.53 16.75
N LEU A 118 -2.43 0.67 17.05
CA LEU A 118 -3.74 0.71 16.37
C LEU A 118 -4.43 2.05 16.61
N SER A 119 -4.38 2.60 17.81
CA SER A 119 -4.93 3.93 18.11
C SER A 119 -4.23 5.03 17.30
N ALA A 120 -2.89 5.00 17.20
CA ALA A 120 -2.13 5.95 16.39
C ALA A 120 -2.48 5.86 14.89
N MET A 121 -2.72 4.64 14.38
CA MET A 121 -3.15 4.41 13.00
C MET A 121 -4.54 5.00 12.74
N VAL A 122 -5.50 4.72 13.63
CA VAL A 122 -6.88 5.25 13.54
C VAL A 122 -6.90 6.78 13.69
N GLU A 123 -6.16 7.34 14.64
CA GLU A 123 -6.05 8.80 14.80
C GLU A 123 -5.40 9.46 13.58
N THR A 124 -4.48 8.77 12.92
CA THR A 124 -3.88 9.28 11.68
C THR A 124 -4.91 9.25 10.54
N ALA A 125 -5.68 8.17 10.42
CA ALA A 125 -6.80 8.10 9.48
C ALA A 125 -7.82 9.22 9.73
N ASP A 126 -8.19 9.45 10.99
CA ASP A 126 -9.11 10.51 11.37
C ASP A 126 -8.62 11.88 10.92
N ARG A 127 -7.36 12.22 11.21
CA ARG A 127 -6.76 13.49 10.75
C ARG A 127 -6.72 13.64 9.23
N ARG A 128 -6.49 12.54 8.49
CA ARG A 128 -6.37 12.55 7.03
C ARG A 128 -7.73 12.55 6.33
N PHE A 129 -8.72 11.85 6.90
CA PHE A 129 -10.01 11.61 6.26
C PHE A 129 -11.13 12.55 6.73
N ASN A 130 -10.98 13.25 7.86
CA ASN A 130 -12.01 14.15 8.39
C ASN A 130 -11.70 15.65 8.19
N GLY A 131 -10.68 15.99 7.39
CA GLY A 131 -10.39 17.38 7.04
C GLY A 131 -11.47 18.00 6.15
N ALA A 132 -11.61 19.32 6.20
CA ALA A 132 -12.60 20.06 5.40
C ALA A 132 -12.57 19.74 3.89
N PRO A 133 -11.39 19.54 3.23
CA PRO A 133 -11.34 19.16 1.82
C PRO A 133 -11.98 17.78 1.56
N VAL A 134 -11.79 16.82 2.45
CA VAL A 134 -12.36 15.47 2.33
C VAL A 134 -13.87 15.51 2.49
N ALA A 135 -14.38 16.20 3.51
CA ALA A 135 -15.80 16.37 3.73
C ALA A 135 -16.49 17.11 2.54
N ALA A 136 -15.81 18.10 1.94
CA ALA A 136 -16.32 18.78 0.74
C ALA A 136 -16.33 17.84 -0.48
N GLY A 137 -15.28 17.04 -0.67
CA GLY A 137 -15.20 16.03 -1.74
C GLY A 137 -16.29 14.97 -1.61
N ALA A 138 -16.47 14.41 -0.41
CA ALA A 138 -17.51 13.44 -0.12
C ALA A 138 -18.91 13.97 -0.45
N ARG A 139 -19.21 15.23 -0.07
CA ARG A 139 -20.48 15.87 -0.45
C ARG A 139 -20.66 16.03 -1.97
N ARG A 140 -19.59 16.39 -2.71
CA ARG A 140 -19.66 16.49 -4.19
C ARG A 140 -19.97 15.16 -4.86
N THR A 141 -19.49 14.08 -4.27
CA THR A 141 -19.72 12.71 -4.77
C THR A 141 -20.98 12.05 -4.19
N ALA A 142 -21.77 12.78 -3.38
CA ALA A 142 -22.95 12.28 -2.67
C ALA A 142 -22.67 11.08 -1.75
N LEU A 143 -21.46 11.01 -1.18
CA LEU A 143 -21.03 10.00 -0.23
C LEU A 143 -20.84 10.61 1.17
N ASN A 144 -20.96 9.79 2.21
CA ASN A 144 -20.36 10.11 3.49
C ASN A 144 -18.87 9.70 3.49
N VAL A 145 -18.11 10.11 4.53
CA VAL A 145 -16.67 9.84 4.60
C VAL A 145 -16.38 8.34 4.61
N TYR A 146 -17.16 7.54 5.32
CA TYR A 146 -16.98 6.08 5.37
C TYR A 146 -17.16 5.42 4.00
N GLN A 147 -18.17 5.84 3.26
CA GLN A 147 -18.39 5.40 1.88
C GLN A 147 -17.24 5.85 0.96
N ALA A 148 -16.73 7.07 1.14
CA ALA A 148 -15.57 7.54 0.38
C ALA A 148 -14.33 6.70 0.66
N VAL A 149 -14.07 6.30 1.92
CA VAL A 149 -12.99 5.35 2.28
C VAL A 149 -13.25 3.99 1.66
N THR A 150 -14.50 3.52 1.62
CA THR A 150 -14.86 2.25 0.95
C THR A 150 -14.56 2.30 -0.55
N VAL A 151 -14.92 3.38 -1.25
CA VAL A 151 -14.56 3.56 -2.67
C VAL A 151 -13.05 3.62 -2.82
N ALA A 152 -12.35 4.38 -1.97
CA ALA A 152 -10.90 4.50 -2.02
C ALA A 152 -10.19 3.14 -1.85
N SER A 153 -10.70 2.26 -0.97
CA SER A 153 -10.13 0.92 -0.79
C SER A 153 -10.29 0.04 -2.04
N ILE A 154 -11.42 0.18 -2.76
CA ILE A 154 -11.60 -0.50 -4.05
C ILE A 154 -10.62 0.06 -5.08
N VAL A 155 -10.50 1.39 -5.17
CA VAL A 155 -9.58 2.06 -6.09
C VAL A 155 -8.13 1.66 -5.82
N GLN A 156 -7.74 1.59 -4.54
CA GLN A 156 -6.40 1.14 -4.11
C GLN A 156 -6.11 -0.29 -4.58
N ALA A 157 -7.10 -1.17 -4.48
CA ALA A 157 -6.94 -2.58 -4.83
C ALA A 157 -6.97 -2.85 -6.35
N GLU A 158 -7.69 -2.03 -7.14
CA GLU A 158 -7.95 -2.27 -8.56
C GLU A 158 -7.03 -1.47 -9.50
N ALA A 159 -6.52 -0.32 -9.06
CA ALA A 159 -5.72 0.51 -9.94
C ALA A 159 -4.30 -0.06 -10.12
N ALA A 160 -3.90 -0.25 -11.37
CA ALA A 160 -2.56 -0.72 -11.70
C ALA A 160 -1.47 0.35 -11.49
N THR A 161 -1.85 1.63 -11.62
CA THR A 161 -0.98 2.80 -11.44
C THR A 161 -1.73 3.91 -10.71
N LYS A 162 -0.98 4.87 -10.14
CA LYS A 162 -1.60 6.06 -9.53
C LYS A 162 -2.42 6.87 -10.53
N ASP A 163 -1.98 6.92 -11.79
CA ASP A 163 -2.69 7.66 -12.86
C ASP A 163 -4.02 7.00 -13.23
N ASP A 164 -4.16 5.69 -13.00
CA ASP A 164 -5.40 4.96 -13.25
C ASP A 164 -6.45 5.15 -12.13
N MET A 165 -6.02 5.50 -10.91
CA MET A 165 -6.91 5.57 -9.74
C MET A 165 -8.14 6.45 -9.97
N GLY A 166 -7.95 7.63 -10.57
CA GLY A 166 -9.05 8.53 -10.87
C GLY A 166 -10.07 7.94 -11.86
N LYS A 167 -9.58 7.24 -12.89
CA LYS A 167 -10.45 6.58 -13.90
C LYS A 167 -11.17 5.37 -13.30
N VAL A 168 -10.50 4.58 -12.45
CA VAL A 168 -11.14 3.48 -11.72
C VAL A 168 -12.25 4.02 -10.81
N ALA A 169 -11.98 5.09 -10.05
CA ALA A 169 -13.02 5.76 -9.24
C ALA A 169 -14.19 6.20 -10.11
N ARG A 170 -13.93 6.80 -11.29
CA ARG A 170 -14.99 7.21 -12.22
C ARG A 170 -15.82 6.02 -12.71
N VAL A 171 -15.20 4.87 -13.00
CA VAL A 171 -15.95 3.66 -13.36
C VAL A 171 -16.86 3.21 -12.21
N VAL A 172 -16.36 3.21 -10.97
CA VAL A 172 -17.17 2.88 -9.78
C VAL A 172 -18.41 3.80 -9.71
N PHE A 173 -18.23 5.11 -9.78
CA PHE A 173 -19.35 6.07 -9.73
C PHE A 173 -20.33 5.93 -10.90
N ASN A 174 -19.82 5.73 -12.11
CA ASN A 174 -20.67 5.56 -13.28
C ASN A 174 -21.53 4.29 -13.18
N ARG A 175 -20.97 3.19 -12.65
CA ARG A 175 -21.72 1.96 -12.40
C ARG A 175 -22.75 2.15 -11.29
N LEU A 176 -22.38 2.76 -10.16
CA LEU A 176 -23.33 3.07 -9.08
C LEU A 176 -24.51 3.93 -9.58
N ALA A 177 -24.23 5.00 -10.34
CA ALA A 177 -25.25 5.88 -10.89
C ALA A 177 -26.21 5.18 -11.86
N ARG A 178 -25.77 4.11 -12.52
CA ARG A 178 -26.58 3.30 -13.45
C ARG A 178 -27.23 2.08 -12.80
N GLY A 179 -27.07 1.88 -11.49
CA GLY A 179 -27.53 0.68 -10.81
C GLY A 179 -26.88 -0.60 -11.33
N MET A 180 -25.62 -0.52 -11.77
CA MET A 180 -24.85 -1.68 -12.23
C MET A 180 -24.09 -2.30 -11.07
N PRO A 181 -23.93 -3.64 -11.03
CA PRO A 181 -23.01 -4.27 -10.08
C PRO A 181 -21.58 -3.82 -10.34
N LEU A 182 -20.76 -3.64 -9.30
CA LEU A 182 -19.40 -3.13 -9.46
C LEU A 182 -18.49 -4.13 -10.16
N GLN A 183 -18.66 -5.43 -9.94
CA GLN A 183 -17.89 -6.53 -10.55
C GLN A 183 -16.37 -6.37 -10.38
N MET A 184 -15.95 -6.10 -9.14
CA MET A 184 -14.55 -5.92 -8.78
C MET A 184 -14.00 -7.19 -8.12
N ASP A 185 -12.93 -7.76 -8.70
CA ASP A 185 -12.32 -9.00 -8.19
C ASP A 185 -11.73 -8.82 -6.79
N SER A 186 -11.26 -7.62 -6.47
CA SER A 186 -10.73 -7.29 -5.14
C SER A 186 -11.74 -7.54 -4.02
N THR A 187 -13.01 -7.26 -4.26
CA THR A 187 -14.08 -7.47 -3.26
C THR A 187 -14.34 -8.96 -3.00
N LEU A 188 -14.29 -9.80 -4.05
CA LEU A 188 -14.34 -11.25 -3.91
C LEU A 188 -13.11 -11.80 -3.20
N ASN A 189 -11.94 -11.32 -3.55
CA ASN A 189 -10.70 -11.69 -2.90
C ASN A 189 -10.68 -11.33 -1.42
N TYR A 190 -11.30 -10.20 -1.05
CA TYR A 190 -11.50 -9.85 0.36
C TYR A 190 -12.41 -10.84 1.06
N ALA A 191 -13.58 -11.15 0.48
CA ALA A 191 -14.53 -12.12 1.03
C ALA A 191 -13.92 -13.52 1.23
N LEU A 192 -13.05 -13.94 0.32
CA LEU A 192 -12.37 -15.23 0.33
C LEU A 192 -11.06 -15.21 1.13
N ASN A 193 -10.72 -14.08 1.77
CA ASN A 193 -9.46 -13.87 2.50
C ASN A 193 -8.22 -14.33 1.70
N ARG A 194 -8.16 -13.97 0.43
CA ARG A 194 -7.06 -14.32 -0.48
C ARG A 194 -6.62 -13.11 -1.31
N SER A 195 -5.46 -13.24 -1.99
CA SER A 195 -4.99 -12.29 -3.00
C SER A 195 -4.60 -13.10 -4.25
N THR A 196 -5.44 -13.09 -5.27
CA THR A 196 -5.21 -13.79 -6.52
C THR A 196 -5.68 -12.94 -7.70
N LEU A 197 -4.94 -13.03 -8.81
CA LEU A 197 -5.32 -12.36 -10.06
C LEU A 197 -6.37 -13.15 -10.85
N ARG A 198 -6.70 -14.37 -10.43
CA ARG A 198 -7.67 -15.22 -11.12
C ARG A 198 -8.94 -15.39 -10.29
N THR A 199 -10.00 -14.78 -10.75
CA THR A 199 -11.36 -15.02 -10.26
C THR A 199 -12.02 -16.06 -11.15
N THR A 200 -12.56 -17.11 -10.56
CA THR A 200 -13.26 -18.17 -11.26
C THR A 200 -14.76 -17.89 -11.32
N GLU A 201 -15.46 -18.50 -12.27
CA GLU A 201 -16.93 -18.43 -12.32
C GLU A 201 -17.58 -18.92 -11.02
N LYS A 202 -16.98 -19.92 -10.35
CA LYS A 202 -17.44 -20.39 -9.04
C LYS A 202 -17.33 -19.27 -7.98
N ASP A 203 -16.25 -18.50 -8.00
CA ASP A 203 -16.05 -17.40 -7.05
C ASP A 203 -17.13 -16.32 -7.23
N THR A 204 -17.52 -16.00 -8.47
CA THR A 204 -18.57 -14.99 -8.73
C THR A 204 -19.96 -15.41 -8.26
N ARG A 205 -20.14 -16.69 -7.90
CA ARG A 205 -21.40 -17.21 -7.32
C ARG A 205 -21.42 -17.22 -5.79
N LEU A 206 -20.29 -16.82 -5.14
CA LEU A 206 -20.20 -16.78 -3.67
C LEU A 206 -21.36 -15.97 -3.07
N ASP A 207 -22.04 -16.52 -2.08
CA ASP A 207 -23.02 -15.75 -1.31
C ASP A 207 -22.30 -14.99 -0.20
N SER A 208 -21.96 -13.75 -0.49
CA SER A 208 -21.27 -12.84 0.42
C SER A 208 -21.76 -11.41 0.19
N PRO A 209 -21.89 -10.60 1.24
CA PRO A 209 -22.21 -9.17 1.10
C PRO A 209 -21.11 -8.39 0.36
N TYR A 210 -19.90 -8.93 0.27
CA TYR A 210 -18.78 -8.35 -0.49
C TYR A 210 -18.76 -8.78 -1.96
N ASN A 211 -19.64 -9.69 -2.39
CA ASN A 211 -19.67 -10.12 -3.78
C ASN A 211 -20.31 -9.05 -4.69
N SER A 212 -19.50 -8.17 -5.21
CA SER A 212 -19.90 -7.08 -6.10
C SER A 212 -20.32 -7.52 -7.51
N TYR A 213 -20.27 -8.82 -7.83
CA TYR A 213 -20.88 -9.39 -9.03
C TYR A 213 -22.37 -9.67 -8.85
N ARG A 214 -22.82 -9.93 -7.61
CA ARG A 214 -24.20 -10.28 -7.27
C ARG A 214 -24.92 -9.22 -6.46
N ARG A 215 -24.19 -8.39 -5.74
CA ARG A 215 -24.72 -7.33 -4.88
C ARG A 215 -24.54 -5.98 -5.56
N MET A 216 -25.60 -5.18 -5.53
CA MET A 216 -25.58 -3.80 -6.00
C MET A 216 -25.03 -2.88 -4.92
N GLY A 217 -24.45 -1.78 -5.32
CA GLY A 217 -23.92 -0.77 -4.41
C GLY A 217 -22.50 -1.07 -3.93
N LEU A 218 -22.07 -0.36 -2.88
CA LEU A 218 -20.77 -0.56 -2.24
C LEU A 218 -20.77 -1.79 -1.33
N PRO A 219 -19.63 -2.44 -1.13
CA PRO A 219 -19.49 -3.43 -0.08
C PRO A 219 -19.75 -2.80 1.31
N PRO A 220 -20.09 -3.62 2.32
CA PRO A 220 -20.48 -3.10 3.63
C PRO A 220 -19.35 -2.39 4.40
N THR A 221 -18.09 -2.69 4.06
CA THR A 221 -16.91 -2.04 4.66
C THR A 221 -15.86 -1.77 3.61
N PRO A 222 -14.85 -0.94 3.89
CA PRO A 222 -13.59 -0.95 3.14
C PRO A 222 -13.01 -2.37 3.05
N ILE A 223 -12.23 -2.66 2.03
CA ILE A 223 -11.62 -3.97 1.76
C ILE A 223 -10.10 -3.99 1.97
N ASP A 224 -9.52 -2.84 2.22
CA ASP A 224 -8.13 -2.62 2.64
C ASP A 224 -7.98 -1.21 3.24
N ASN A 225 -6.75 -0.83 3.60
CA ASN A 225 -6.41 0.49 4.11
C ASN A 225 -5.83 1.35 2.97
N PRO A 226 -6.60 2.27 2.40
CA PRO A 226 -6.20 3.07 1.26
C PRO A 226 -5.20 4.16 1.64
N GLY A 227 -4.35 4.55 0.68
CA GLY A 227 -3.49 5.72 0.76
C GLY A 227 -4.20 7.02 0.40
N GLU A 228 -3.47 8.13 0.51
CA GLU A 228 -4.01 9.47 0.21
C GLU A 228 -4.39 9.65 -1.27
N GLU A 229 -3.63 9.03 -2.20
CA GLU A 229 -3.92 9.12 -3.63
C GLU A 229 -5.23 8.44 -3.99
N ALA A 230 -5.49 7.25 -3.45
CA ALA A 230 -6.75 6.54 -3.66
C ALA A 230 -7.93 7.33 -3.05
N MET A 231 -7.72 7.92 -1.87
CA MET A 231 -8.74 8.78 -1.25
C MET A 231 -9.02 10.03 -2.09
N ARG A 232 -7.99 10.70 -2.62
CA ARG A 232 -8.16 11.84 -3.52
C ARG A 232 -8.93 11.44 -4.79
N ALA A 233 -8.58 10.31 -5.40
CA ALA A 233 -9.25 9.77 -6.58
C ALA A 233 -10.75 9.49 -6.32
N ALA A 234 -11.07 8.96 -5.15
CA ALA A 234 -12.45 8.72 -4.76
C ALA A 234 -13.27 10.02 -4.54
N LEU A 235 -12.61 11.10 -4.10
CA LEU A 235 -13.26 12.38 -3.78
C LEU A 235 -13.38 13.34 -4.97
N ASP A 236 -12.50 13.19 -5.97
CA ASP A 236 -12.41 14.07 -7.14
C ASP A 236 -12.05 13.26 -8.41
N PRO A 237 -12.92 12.30 -8.80
CA PRO A 237 -12.67 11.51 -10.00
C PRO A 237 -12.82 12.37 -11.25
N PRO A 238 -11.94 12.20 -12.28
CA PRO A 238 -12.01 12.97 -13.51
C PRO A 238 -13.34 12.74 -14.24
N ALA A 239 -13.74 13.69 -15.08
CA ALA A 239 -14.89 13.50 -15.95
C ALA A 239 -14.64 12.36 -16.95
N GLY A 240 -15.68 11.57 -17.22
CA GLY A 240 -15.60 10.46 -18.15
C GLY A 240 -16.84 9.59 -18.10
N ASN A 241 -17.05 8.79 -19.15
CA ASN A 241 -18.23 7.92 -19.28
C ASN A 241 -17.88 6.42 -19.19
N TRP A 242 -16.65 6.09 -18.77
CA TRP A 242 -16.16 4.72 -18.69
C TRP A 242 -17.01 3.86 -17.75
N LEU A 243 -17.26 2.63 -18.17
CA LEU A 243 -17.98 1.61 -17.42
C LEU A 243 -17.14 0.35 -17.18
N TYR A 244 -16.09 0.18 -17.97
CA TYR A 244 -15.24 -1.00 -17.99
C TYR A 244 -13.79 -0.60 -18.03
N PHE A 245 -12.95 -1.42 -17.42
CA PHE A 245 -11.49 -1.33 -17.56
C PHE A 245 -10.86 -2.72 -17.47
N VAL A 246 -9.69 -2.87 -18.03
CA VAL A 246 -8.82 -4.05 -17.90
C VAL A 246 -7.38 -3.65 -18.16
N THR A 247 -6.46 -4.14 -17.35
CA THR A 247 -5.01 -3.97 -17.56
C THR A 247 -4.52 -5.08 -18.48
N VAL A 248 -4.40 -4.80 -19.76
CA VAL A 248 -4.04 -5.79 -20.79
C VAL A 248 -2.60 -6.26 -20.70
N ARG A 249 -1.73 -5.42 -20.13
CA ARG A 249 -0.34 -5.70 -19.76
C ARG A 249 0.14 -4.65 -18.73
N PRO A 250 1.24 -4.89 -18.01
CA PRO A 250 1.77 -3.91 -17.08
C PRO A 250 1.92 -2.52 -17.71
N GLY A 251 1.29 -1.49 -17.11
CA GLY A 251 1.30 -0.12 -17.58
C GLY A 251 0.33 0.21 -18.73
N ASP A 252 -0.51 -0.73 -19.17
CA ASP A 252 -1.51 -0.52 -20.23
C ASP A 252 -2.91 -0.91 -19.70
N THR A 253 -3.55 0.00 -18.98
CA THR A 253 -4.93 -0.13 -18.52
C THR A 253 -5.85 0.58 -19.50
N ARG A 254 -6.81 -0.14 -20.07
CA ARG A 254 -7.77 0.39 -21.03
C ARG A 254 -9.12 0.60 -20.38
N PHE A 255 -9.68 1.78 -20.60
CA PHE A 255 -10.97 2.22 -20.08
C PHE A 255 -11.93 2.48 -21.21
N THR A 256 -13.16 1.97 -21.13
CA THR A 256 -14.18 2.15 -22.17
C THR A 256 -15.59 2.20 -21.62
N ALA A 257 -16.51 2.80 -22.37
CA ALA A 257 -17.95 2.73 -22.10
C ALA A 257 -18.63 1.58 -22.88
N SER A 258 -17.93 0.98 -23.88
CA SER A 258 -18.46 -0.07 -24.76
C SER A 258 -18.15 -1.45 -24.20
N LEU A 259 -19.19 -2.28 -24.03
CA LEU A 259 -19.01 -3.68 -23.63
C LEU A 259 -18.23 -4.46 -24.71
N GLU A 260 -18.54 -4.26 -25.98
CA GLU A 260 -17.86 -4.93 -27.10
C GLU A 260 -16.36 -4.62 -27.13
N GLU A 261 -15.98 -3.36 -26.89
CA GLU A 261 -14.56 -2.98 -26.80
C GLU A 261 -13.90 -3.60 -25.56
N HIS A 262 -14.60 -3.64 -24.43
CA HIS A 262 -14.11 -4.30 -23.25
C HIS A 262 -13.85 -5.79 -23.48
N GLU A 263 -14.76 -6.51 -24.12
CA GLU A 263 -14.60 -7.92 -24.47
C GLU A 263 -13.38 -8.16 -25.37
N ARG A 264 -13.13 -7.28 -26.35
CA ARG A 264 -11.90 -7.32 -27.16
C ARG A 264 -10.64 -7.13 -26.30
N ASN A 265 -10.66 -6.19 -25.36
CA ASN A 265 -9.55 -5.93 -24.45
C ASN A 265 -9.31 -7.12 -23.48
N VAL A 266 -10.36 -7.74 -22.97
CA VAL A 266 -10.29 -8.97 -22.15
C VAL A 266 -9.71 -10.13 -22.96
N ALA A 267 -10.12 -10.29 -24.22
CA ALA A 267 -9.55 -11.31 -25.09
C ALA A 267 -8.04 -11.10 -25.32
N GLU A 268 -7.59 -9.84 -25.44
CA GLU A 268 -6.17 -9.49 -25.53
C GLU A 268 -5.43 -9.80 -24.21
N PHE A 269 -6.00 -9.42 -23.07
CA PHE A 269 -5.47 -9.78 -21.75
C PHE A 269 -5.26 -11.28 -21.62
N ASN A 270 -6.27 -12.09 -21.98
CA ASN A 270 -6.19 -13.54 -21.89
C ASN A 270 -5.09 -14.12 -22.81
N ARG A 271 -4.94 -13.58 -24.02
CA ARG A 271 -3.84 -13.98 -24.94
C ARG A 271 -2.46 -13.63 -24.35
N ASN A 272 -2.32 -12.47 -23.73
CA ASN A 272 -1.07 -12.04 -23.11
C ASN A 272 -0.70 -12.92 -21.91
N GLN A 273 -1.69 -13.29 -21.08
CA GLN A 273 -1.49 -14.23 -19.97
C GLN A 273 -1.05 -15.63 -20.43
N GLN A 274 -1.59 -16.12 -21.56
CA GLN A 274 -1.19 -17.41 -22.12
C GLN A 274 0.24 -17.39 -22.69
N ARG A 275 0.66 -16.26 -23.28
CA ARG A 275 2.01 -16.09 -23.85
C ARG A 275 3.07 -15.85 -22.77
N GLY A 276 2.67 -15.22 -21.64
CA GLY A 276 3.51 -15.00 -20.48
C GLY A 276 3.52 -16.17 -19.49
N GLY A 277 3.20 -17.40 -19.94
CA GLY A 277 3.08 -18.61 -19.13
C GLY A 277 4.22 -18.74 -18.09
N PRO A 278 4.05 -19.52 -17.01
CA PRO A 278 4.95 -19.49 -15.87
C PRO A 278 6.36 -19.82 -16.33
N THR A 279 7.24 -18.83 -16.41
CA THR A 279 8.66 -19.07 -16.24
C THR A 279 8.82 -19.61 -14.83
N ALA A 280 8.80 -20.94 -14.76
CA ALA A 280 9.26 -21.66 -13.59
C ALA A 280 10.67 -21.15 -13.26
N ARG A 281 10.83 -20.51 -12.12
CA ARG A 281 12.04 -20.52 -11.32
C ARG A 281 11.68 -20.24 -9.87
#